data_f303f5757fcab6fcc85c40de975a3646
#
_entry.id   f303f5757fcab6fcc85c40de975a3646
#
_cell.length_a   1.000
_cell.length_b   1.000
_cell.length_c   1.000
_cell.angle_alpha   90.00
_cell.angle_beta   90.00
_cell.angle_gamma   90.00
#
_symmetry.space_group_name_H-M   'P 1'
#
loop_
_entity.id
_entity.type
_entity.pdbx_description
1 polymer ?
#
loop_
_entity_poly.entity_id
_entity_poly.type
_entity_poly.pdbx_seq_one_letter_code
_entity_poly.pdbx_strand_id
1 'polypeptide(L)'
;MHEKGFYECLKGADLIPDIGRGVSKLESFVALIEHFKVDAKELTLHELMQEIIDETGYIESIQAESEIEAQARIENIDELLNKVVAYEEVCEEHDEPVTLSGFLEEVALVADIDNLDENSDYVVLMTLHSAKGLEFPRVYLAGMEDGLFPSYMTIVSDDPTEIEEERR
;
A
#
# COMPACT_ATOMS: atom_id res chain seq x y z
N MET A 1 21.93 10.36 -23.79
CA MET A 1 21.67 9.72 -22.48
C MET A 1 20.36 8.97 -22.62
N HIS A 2 20.37 7.64 -22.59
CA HIS A 2 19.13 6.88 -22.51
C HIS A 2 18.62 7.04 -21.07
N GLU A 3 17.39 7.53 -20.91
CA GLU A 3 16.69 7.55 -19.64
C GLU A 3 16.42 6.09 -19.23
N LYS A 4 17.30 5.54 -18.41
CA LYS A 4 17.06 4.24 -17.78
C LYS A 4 16.04 4.45 -16.67
N GLY A 5 15.05 3.55 -16.57
CA GLY A 5 14.13 3.53 -15.45
C GLY A 5 14.88 3.31 -14.13
N PHE A 6 14.27 3.73 -13.02
CA PHE A 6 14.89 3.63 -11.68
C PHE A 6 15.38 2.21 -11.36
N TYR A 7 14.56 1.20 -11.64
CA TYR A 7 14.93 -0.21 -11.39
C TYR A 7 16.12 -0.68 -12.24
N GLU A 8 16.22 -0.23 -13.49
CA GLU A 8 17.38 -0.53 -14.35
C GLU A 8 18.66 0.15 -13.83
N CYS A 9 18.52 1.27 -13.15
CA CYS A 9 19.67 1.89 -12.46
C CYS A 9 20.09 1.08 -11.23
N LEU A 10 19.13 0.50 -10.48
CA LEU A 10 19.44 -0.36 -9.33
C LEU A 10 20.19 -1.63 -9.74
N LYS A 11 19.85 -2.24 -10.88
CA LYS A 11 20.58 -3.39 -11.42
C LYS A 11 22.05 -3.11 -11.74
N GLY A 12 22.39 -1.87 -11.97
CA GLY A 12 23.78 -1.42 -12.21
C GLY A 12 24.32 -0.58 -11.07
N ALA A 13 23.91 -0.84 -9.83
CA ALA A 13 24.30 -0.04 -8.67
C ALA A 13 25.84 -0.03 -8.43
N ASP A 14 26.54 -1.09 -8.80
CA ASP A 14 27.99 -1.21 -8.78
C ASP A 14 28.70 -0.20 -9.68
N LEU A 15 28.02 0.29 -10.72
CA LEU A 15 28.54 1.27 -11.67
C LEU A 15 28.30 2.72 -11.26
N ILE A 16 27.56 2.95 -10.15
CA ILE A 16 27.26 4.31 -9.69
C ILE A 16 28.36 4.77 -8.72
N PRO A 17 29.08 5.85 -9.05
CA PRO A 17 30.12 6.39 -8.17
C PRO A 17 29.54 6.77 -6.80
N ASP A 18 30.32 6.60 -5.74
CA ASP A 18 30.05 7.05 -4.38
C ASP A 18 28.90 6.39 -3.60
N ILE A 19 28.24 5.35 -4.14
CA ILE A 19 27.24 4.56 -3.39
C ILE A 19 27.89 3.77 -2.23
N GLY A 20 29.14 3.37 -2.40
CA GLY A 20 29.94 2.76 -1.33
C GLY A 20 29.29 1.50 -0.73
N ARG A 21 29.09 1.51 0.60
CA ARG A 21 28.54 0.36 1.35
C ARG A 21 27.07 0.05 1.03
N GLY A 22 26.37 0.91 0.32
CA GLY A 22 24.99 0.71 -0.10
C GLY A 22 24.82 -0.32 -1.23
N VAL A 23 25.87 -0.54 -2.05
CA VAL A 23 25.80 -1.43 -3.23
C VAL A 23 25.28 -2.81 -2.87
N SER A 24 25.85 -3.45 -1.86
CA SER A 24 25.46 -4.82 -1.49
C SER A 24 23.98 -4.95 -1.06
N LYS A 25 23.42 -3.93 -0.42
CA LYS A 25 22.00 -3.91 -0.06
C LYS A 25 21.11 -3.76 -1.29
N LEU A 26 21.52 -2.93 -2.24
CA LEU A 26 20.78 -2.76 -3.50
C LEU A 26 20.85 -4.01 -4.36
N GLU A 27 22.00 -4.68 -4.41
CA GLU A 27 22.15 -5.97 -5.11
C GLU A 27 21.27 -7.05 -4.48
N SER A 28 21.24 -7.14 -3.13
CA SER A 28 20.35 -8.09 -2.43
C SER A 28 18.88 -7.80 -2.71
N PHE A 29 18.48 -6.54 -2.72
CA PHE A 29 17.11 -6.16 -3.08
C PHE A 29 16.78 -6.52 -4.53
N VAL A 30 17.68 -6.25 -5.47
CA VAL A 30 17.48 -6.63 -6.87
C VAL A 30 17.38 -8.15 -7.03
N ALA A 31 18.26 -8.91 -6.34
CA ALA A 31 18.22 -10.36 -6.37
C ALA A 31 16.88 -10.91 -5.85
N LEU A 32 16.35 -10.37 -4.76
CA LEU A 32 15.05 -10.73 -4.21
C LEU A 32 13.91 -10.46 -5.20
N ILE A 33 13.89 -9.28 -5.81
CA ILE A 33 12.86 -8.96 -6.82
C ILE A 33 12.97 -9.84 -8.06
N GLU A 34 14.17 -10.16 -8.53
CA GLU A 34 14.34 -11.05 -9.68
C GLU A 34 13.95 -12.50 -9.33
N HIS A 35 14.14 -12.93 -8.07
CA HIS A 35 13.64 -14.22 -7.56
C HIS A 35 12.11 -14.27 -7.66
N PHE A 36 11.39 -13.35 -7.03
CA PHE A 36 9.92 -13.29 -7.11
C PHE A 36 9.37 -13.23 -8.54
N LYS A 37 10.08 -12.58 -9.47
CA LYS A 37 9.70 -12.57 -10.88
C LYS A 37 9.84 -13.91 -11.58
N VAL A 38 10.72 -14.78 -11.09
CA VAL A 38 10.84 -16.16 -11.58
C VAL A 38 9.68 -16.97 -11.02
N ASP A 39 9.44 -16.88 -9.71
CA ASP A 39 8.44 -17.69 -9.02
C ASP A 39 7.01 -17.30 -9.41
N ALA A 40 6.76 -16.03 -9.75
CA ALA A 40 5.50 -15.55 -10.32
C ALA A 40 5.07 -16.25 -11.64
N LYS A 41 5.94 -17.06 -12.24
CA LYS A 41 5.61 -17.84 -13.46
C LYS A 41 5.15 -19.25 -13.15
N GLU A 42 5.44 -19.74 -11.96
CA GLU A 42 5.22 -21.12 -11.56
C GLU A 42 4.24 -21.26 -10.39
N LEU A 43 4.22 -20.27 -9.50
CA LEU A 43 3.35 -20.22 -8.33
C LEU A 43 1.98 -19.61 -8.66
N THR A 44 0.96 -19.99 -7.88
CA THR A 44 -0.30 -19.26 -7.83
C THR A 44 -0.08 -17.86 -7.26
N LEU A 45 -1.04 -16.97 -7.45
CA LEU A 45 -0.91 -15.61 -6.91
C LEU A 45 -0.88 -15.62 -5.38
N HIS A 46 -1.69 -16.49 -4.77
CA HIS A 46 -1.71 -16.68 -3.32
C HIS A 46 -0.35 -17.18 -2.80
N GLU A 47 0.23 -18.21 -3.43
CA GLU A 47 1.54 -18.75 -3.05
C GLU A 47 2.64 -17.70 -3.21
N LEU A 48 2.64 -16.94 -4.29
CA LEU A 48 3.58 -15.84 -4.50
C LEU A 48 3.47 -14.75 -3.42
N MET A 49 2.25 -14.36 -3.05
CA MET A 49 2.03 -13.35 -2.01
C MET A 49 2.51 -13.86 -0.64
N GLN A 50 2.24 -15.12 -0.32
CA GLN A 50 2.73 -15.75 0.91
C GLN A 50 4.26 -15.77 0.95
N GLU A 51 4.91 -16.18 -0.13
CA GLU A 51 6.37 -16.20 -0.24
C GLU A 51 6.98 -14.82 -0.09
N ILE A 52 6.38 -13.78 -0.69
CA ILE A 52 6.84 -12.39 -0.51
C ILE A 52 6.78 -11.98 0.96
N ILE A 53 5.72 -12.31 1.67
CA ILE A 53 5.55 -11.99 3.10
C ILE A 53 6.62 -12.70 3.93
N ASP A 54 6.84 -13.99 3.68
CA ASP A 54 7.76 -14.83 4.42
C ASP A 54 9.22 -14.44 4.15
N GLU A 55 9.63 -14.31 2.90
CA GLU A 55 11.02 -14.00 2.54
C GLU A 55 11.45 -12.56 2.88
N THR A 56 10.50 -11.63 2.89
CA THR A 56 10.80 -10.27 3.35
C THR A 56 10.89 -10.14 4.86
N GLY A 57 10.45 -11.14 5.62
CA GLY A 57 10.33 -11.08 7.07
C GLY A 57 9.33 -9.99 7.53
N TYR A 58 8.28 -9.74 6.72
CA TYR A 58 7.38 -8.62 6.96
C TYR A 58 6.59 -8.78 8.26
N ILE A 59 6.13 -10.00 8.57
CA ILE A 59 5.42 -10.32 9.82
C ILE A 59 6.33 -10.13 11.03
N GLU A 60 7.56 -10.64 10.99
CA GLU A 60 8.55 -10.48 12.05
C GLU A 60 8.88 -9.01 12.29
N SER A 61 8.97 -8.22 11.22
CA SER A 61 9.20 -6.77 11.33
C SER A 61 8.05 -6.06 12.05
N ILE A 62 6.79 -6.40 11.74
CA ILE A 62 5.61 -5.86 12.40
C ILE A 62 5.59 -6.26 13.89
N GLN A 63 5.85 -7.52 14.21
CA GLN A 63 5.86 -8.03 15.59
C GLN A 63 6.93 -7.38 16.47
N ALA A 64 8.00 -6.86 15.87
CA ALA A 64 9.06 -6.16 16.58
C ALA A 64 8.69 -4.73 17.01
N GLU A 65 7.62 -4.14 16.47
CA GLU A 65 7.23 -2.76 16.75
C GLU A 65 6.40 -2.64 18.04
N SER A 66 5.18 -3.15 18.05
CA SER A 66 4.24 -3.03 19.19
C SER A 66 3.21 -4.15 19.15
N GLU A 67 3.02 -4.85 20.28
CA GLU A 67 2.20 -6.07 20.33
C GLU A 67 0.71 -5.84 19.95
N ILE A 68 0.14 -4.69 20.32
CA ILE A 68 -1.29 -4.39 20.07
C ILE A 68 -1.50 -3.94 18.61
N GLU A 69 -0.61 -3.10 18.08
CA GLU A 69 -0.69 -2.62 16.69
C GLU A 69 -0.28 -3.69 15.70
N ALA A 70 0.64 -4.59 16.10
CA ALA A 70 1.07 -5.72 15.30
C ALA A 70 -0.10 -6.66 14.98
N GLN A 71 -0.94 -6.97 15.95
CA GLN A 71 -2.06 -7.90 15.75
C GLN A 71 -3.02 -7.40 14.66
N ALA A 72 -3.43 -6.12 14.71
CA ALA A 72 -4.32 -5.55 13.70
C ALA A 72 -3.71 -5.53 12.30
N ARG A 73 -2.39 -5.29 12.21
CA ARG A 73 -1.67 -5.31 10.92
C ARG A 73 -1.56 -6.73 10.35
N ILE A 74 -1.34 -7.73 11.20
CA ILE A 74 -1.30 -9.13 10.79
C ILE A 74 -2.69 -9.57 10.30
N GLU A 75 -3.76 -9.22 11.01
CA GLU A 75 -5.13 -9.47 10.56
C GLU A 75 -5.42 -8.84 9.19
N ASN A 76 -4.93 -7.63 8.92
CA ASN A 76 -5.05 -7.01 7.58
C ASN A 76 -4.27 -7.77 6.50
N ILE A 77 -3.13 -8.39 6.83
CA ILE A 77 -2.37 -9.23 5.90
C ILE A 77 -3.15 -10.51 5.59
N ASP A 78 -3.71 -11.15 6.61
CA ASP A 78 -4.54 -12.35 6.45
C ASP A 78 -5.78 -12.03 5.60
N GLU A 79 -6.40 -10.85 5.79
CA GLU A 79 -7.52 -10.39 4.98
C GLU A 79 -7.10 -10.14 3.52
N LEU A 80 -5.92 -9.58 3.29
CA LEU A 80 -5.36 -9.41 1.95
C LEU A 80 -5.15 -10.76 1.26
N LEU A 81 -4.59 -11.75 1.95
CA LEU A 81 -4.41 -13.10 1.41
C LEU A 81 -5.76 -13.76 1.08
N ASN A 82 -6.77 -13.58 1.92
CA ASN A 82 -8.13 -14.08 1.65
C ASN A 82 -8.74 -13.41 0.40
N LYS A 83 -8.48 -12.11 0.17
CA LYS A 83 -8.91 -11.42 -1.07
C LYS A 83 -8.21 -11.96 -2.30
N VAL A 84 -6.93 -12.34 -2.20
CA VAL A 84 -6.21 -13.00 -3.32
C VAL A 84 -6.88 -14.32 -3.67
N VAL A 85 -7.21 -15.16 -2.69
CA VAL A 85 -7.90 -16.45 -2.93
C VAL A 85 -9.26 -16.21 -3.59
N ALA A 86 -10.05 -15.26 -3.10
CA ALA A 86 -11.34 -14.93 -3.69
C ALA A 86 -11.22 -14.44 -5.14
N TYR A 87 -10.18 -13.65 -5.44
CA TYR A 87 -9.88 -13.22 -6.81
C TYR A 87 -9.51 -14.39 -7.72
N GLU A 88 -8.68 -15.34 -7.25
CA GLU A 88 -8.33 -16.54 -7.99
C GLU A 88 -9.59 -17.37 -8.32
N GLU A 89 -10.48 -17.57 -7.34
CA GLU A 89 -11.74 -18.30 -7.53
C GLU A 89 -12.64 -17.63 -8.59
N VAL A 90 -12.78 -16.30 -8.55
CA VAL A 90 -13.57 -15.54 -9.53
C VAL A 90 -12.98 -15.65 -10.94
N CYS A 91 -11.65 -15.55 -11.07
CA CYS A 91 -10.99 -15.74 -12.35
C CYS A 91 -11.21 -17.16 -12.92
N GLU A 92 -11.13 -18.18 -12.06
CA GLU A 92 -11.39 -19.58 -12.46
C GLU A 92 -12.86 -19.79 -12.93
N GLU A 93 -13.83 -19.21 -12.22
CA GLU A 93 -15.25 -19.28 -12.59
C GLU A 93 -15.55 -18.63 -13.97
N HIS A 94 -14.79 -17.58 -14.32
CA HIS A 94 -14.98 -16.84 -15.57
C HIS A 94 -14.03 -17.28 -16.70
N ASP A 95 -13.17 -18.29 -16.45
CA ASP A 95 -12.13 -18.76 -17.39
C ASP A 95 -11.16 -17.61 -17.79
N GLU A 96 -10.87 -16.72 -16.82
CA GLU A 96 -9.96 -15.59 -16.98
C GLU A 96 -8.58 -15.91 -16.38
N PRO A 97 -7.49 -15.33 -16.93
CA PRO A 97 -6.15 -15.59 -16.41
C PRO A 97 -5.95 -14.85 -15.07
N VAL A 98 -5.55 -15.59 -14.05
CA VAL A 98 -5.11 -15.01 -12.77
C VAL A 98 -3.79 -14.28 -12.98
N THR A 99 -3.75 -12.97 -12.71
CA THR A 99 -2.53 -12.16 -12.83
C THR A 99 -2.39 -11.19 -11.67
N LEU A 100 -1.13 -10.95 -11.24
CA LEU A 100 -0.84 -9.94 -10.24
C LEU A 100 -1.32 -8.54 -10.67
N SER A 101 -1.17 -8.19 -11.95
CA SER A 101 -1.64 -6.90 -12.48
C SER A 101 -3.15 -6.76 -12.36
N GLY A 102 -3.92 -7.80 -12.73
CA GLY A 102 -5.38 -7.79 -12.60
C GLY A 102 -5.83 -7.66 -11.14
N PHE A 103 -5.20 -8.40 -10.23
CA PHE A 103 -5.47 -8.25 -8.79
C PHE A 103 -5.19 -6.84 -8.28
N LEU A 104 -4.06 -6.23 -8.66
CA LEU A 104 -3.73 -4.86 -8.25
C LEU A 104 -4.68 -3.83 -8.85
N GLU A 105 -5.18 -4.04 -10.08
CA GLU A 105 -6.21 -3.20 -10.68
C GLU A 105 -7.53 -3.32 -9.91
N GLU A 106 -7.95 -4.53 -9.54
CA GLU A 106 -9.15 -4.76 -8.73
C GLU A 106 -9.04 -4.08 -7.37
N VAL A 107 -7.95 -4.29 -6.65
CA VAL A 107 -7.70 -3.64 -5.35
C VAL A 107 -7.68 -2.11 -5.46
N ALA A 108 -7.14 -1.57 -6.55
CA ALA A 108 -7.10 -0.13 -6.79
C ALA A 108 -8.48 0.46 -7.09
N LEU A 109 -9.39 -0.33 -7.65
CA LEU A 109 -10.78 0.07 -7.95
C LEU A 109 -11.69 -0.03 -6.72
N VAL A 110 -11.41 -0.95 -5.80
CA VAL A 110 -12.16 -1.12 -4.54
C VAL A 110 -11.63 -0.13 -3.50
N ALA A 111 -11.99 1.15 -3.62
CA ALA A 111 -12.01 2.00 -2.43
C ALA A 111 -13.15 1.49 -1.53
N ASP A 112 -12.97 1.47 -0.20
CA ASP A 112 -13.98 1.02 0.79
C ASP A 112 -15.37 1.65 0.60
N ILE A 113 -15.45 2.70 -0.21
CA ILE A 113 -16.63 3.47 -0.51
C ILE A 113 -17.48 2.88 -1.65
N ASP A 114 -16.88 2.05 -2.53
CA ASP A 114 -17.61 1.43 -3.64
C ASP A 114 -18.54 0.30 -3.15
N ASN A 115 -18.34 -0.15 -1.91
CA ASN A 115 -19.20 -1.10 -1.21
C ASN A 115 -20.37 -0.45 -0.46
N LEU A 116 -20.54 0.88 -0.55
CA LEU A 116 -21.63 1.57 0.11
C LEU A 116 -22.93 1.32 -0.67
N ASP A 117 -23.89 0.63 -0.04
CA ASP A 117 -25.25 0.47 -0.58
C ASP A 117 -25.99 1.81 -0.50
N GLU A 118 -26.13 2.50 -1.63
CA GLU A 118 -26.81 3.81 -1.74
C GLU A 118 -28.26 3.80 -1.24
N ASN A 119 -28.86 2.62 -1.06
CA ASN A 119 -30.25 2.48 -0.62
C ASN A 119 -30.40 2.27 0.89
N SER A 120 -29.31 2.18 1.62
CA SER A 120 -29.32 1.96 3.06
C SER A 120 -29.15 3.26 3.85
N ASP A 121 -29.93 3.44 4.91
CA ASP A 121 -29.75 4.56 5.85
C ASP A 121 -28.58 4.23 6.80
N TYR A 122 -27.43 4.87 6.59
CA TYR A 122 -26.23 4.70 7.43
C TYR A 122 -25.49 6.02 7.64
N VAL A 123 -24.63 6.03 8.64
CA VAL A 123 -23.64 7.08 8.89
C VAL A 123 -22.26 6.54 8.55
N VAL A 124 -21.58 7.18 7.62
CA VAL A 124 -20.21 6.81 7.22
C VAL A 124 -19.20 7.54 8.11
N LEU A 125 -18.28 6.81 8.70
CA LEU A 125 -17.13 7.36 9.41
C LEU A 125 -15.88 7.13 8.56
N MET A 126 -15.17 8.19 8.25
CA MET A 126 -13.98 8.11 7.41
C MET A 126 -12.96 9.20 7.76
N THR A 127 -11.74 9.05 7.29
CA THR A 127 -10.73 10.10 7.37
C THR A 127 -10.96 11.16 6.28
N LEU A 128 -10.39 12.36 6.44
CA LEU A 128 -10.42 13.39 5.40
C LEU A 128 -9.72 12.93 4.11
N HIS A 129 -8.66 12.13 4.23
CA HIS A 129 -7.99 11.53 3.07
C HIS A 129 -8.89 10.57 2.30
N SER A 130 -9.63 9.72 3.00
CA SER A 130 -10.60 8.80 2.39
C SER A 130 -11.79 9.52 1.76
N ALA A 131 -12.14 10.72 2.26
CA ALA A 131 -13.23 11.54 1.73
C ALA A 131 -12.84 12.34 0.47
N LYS A 132 -11.56 12.37 0.10
CA LYS A 132 -11.10 13.16 -1.05
C LYS A 132 -11.77 12.70 -2.35
N GLY A 133 -12.47 13.64 -2.99
CA GLY A 133 -13.17 13.39 -4.26
C GLY A 133 -14.59 12.85 -4.10
N LEU A 134 -15.08 12.68 -2.87
CA LEU A 134 -16.42 12.21 -2.56
C LEU A 134 -17.34 13.36 -2.19
N GLU A 135 -18.63 13.21 -2.45
CA GLU A 135 -19.64 14.20 -2.13
C GLU A 135 -20.75 13.55 -1.28
N PHE A 136 -21.08 14.19 -0.15
CA PHE A 136 -22.14 13.74 0.75
C PHE A 136 -23.17 14.85 0.98
N PRO A 137 -24.48 14.52 1.08
CA PRO A 137 -25.52 15.50 1.33
C PRO A 137 -25.40 16.20 2.69
N ARG A 138 -24.77 15.55 3.66
CA ARG A 138 -24.51 16.06 5.01
C ARG A 138 -23.15 15.60 5.48
N VAL A 139 -22.31 16.54 5.91
CA VAL A 139 -20.95 16.28 6.38
C VAL A 139 -20.78 16.88 7.77
N TYR A 140 -20.18 16.10 8.66
CA TYR A 140 -19.80 16.54 10.00
C TYR A 140 -18.29 16.38 10.16
N LEU A 141 -17.57 17.49 10.26
CA LEU A 141 -16.14 17.50 10.52
C LEU A 141 -15.92 17.54 12.02
N ALA A 142 -15.36 16.48 12.58
CA ALA A 142 -14.97 16.42 13.99
C ALA A 142 -13.46 16.70 14.14
N GLY A 143 -13.04 17.19 15.31
CA GLY A 143 -11.63 17.45 15.59
C GLY A 143 -11.07 18.69 14.90
N MET A 144 -11.91 19.68 14.55
CA MET A 144 -11.49 20.98 14.00
C MET A 144 -11.05 21.89 15.13
N GLU A 145 -9.93 21.58 15.75
CA GLU A 145 -9.34 22.35 16.84
C GLU A 145 -7.82 22.46 16.71
N ASP A 146 -7.28 23.58 17.16
CA ASP A 146 -5.84 23.87 17.08
C ASP A 146 -5.01 22.75 17.75
N GLY A 147 -4.04 22.22 17.03
CA GLY A 147 -3.18 21.15 17.46
C GLY A 147 -3.60 19.77 16.99
N LEU A 148 -4.87 19.61 16.54
CA LEU A 148 -5.36 18.41 15.89
C LEU A 148 -5.55 18.64 14.38
N PHE A 149 -6.34 19.66 14.01
CA PHE A 149 -6.52 20.11 12.63
C PHE A 149 -6.85 21.62 12.62
N PRO A 150 -5.89 22.48 12.25
CA PRO A 150 -4.53 22.18 11.80
C PRO A 150 -3.64 21.55 12.89
N SER A 151 -2.64 20.78 12.44
CA SER A 151 -1.73 20.08 13.33
C SER A 151 -0.86 21.04 14.15
N TYR A 152 -0.42 20.63 15.33
CA TYR A 152 0.47 21.46 16.13
C TYR A 152 1.77 21.80 15.39
N MET A 153 2.31 20.87 14.61
CA MET A 153 3.54 21.08 13.84
C MET A 153 3.35 22.18 12.79
N THR A 154 2.23 22.17 12.09
CA THR A 154 1.87 23.19 11.10
C THR A 154 1.65 24.57 11.74
N ILE A 155 1.02 24.63 12.93
CA ILE A 155 0.78 25.89 13.65
C ILE A 155 2.08 26.55 14.09
N VAL A 156 3.08 25.78 14.52
CA VAL A 156 4.37 26.30 15.00
C VAL A 156 5.42 26.43 13.90
N SER A 157 5.10 26.07 12.67
CA SER A 157 5.99 26.20 11.53
C SER A 157 6.22 27.68 11.18
N ASP A 158 7.46 28.02 10.85
CA ASP A 158 7.83 29.34 10.33
C ASP A 158 7.40 29.54 8.86
N ASP A 159 6.93 28.48 8.19
CA ASP A 159 6.45 28.53 6.80
C ASP A 159 4.93 28.71 6.74
N PRO A 160 4.42 29.89 6.37
CA PRO A 160 2.98 30.14 6.28
C PRO A 160 2.28 29.32 5.19
N THR A 161 3.00 28.68 4.29
CA THR A 161 2.40 27.84 3.24
C THR A 161 1.94 26.51 3.77
N GLU A 162 2.49 25.99 4.88
CA GLU A 162 2.08 24.74 5.48
C GLU A 162 0.62 24.75 5.97
N ILE A 163 0.17 25.88 6.55
CA ILE A 163 -1.24 26.04 6.97
C ILE A 163 -2.17 26.01 5.75
N GLU A 164 -1.76 26.60 4.63
CA GLU A 164 -2.54 26.61 3.40
C GLU A 164 -2.57 25.22 2.73
N GLU A 165 -1.51 24.45 2.86
CA GLU A 165 -1.47 23.05 2.38
C GLU A 165 -2.38 22.14 3.21
N GLU A 166 -2.37 22.29 4.55
CA GLU A 166 -3.23 21.50 5.42
C GLU A 166 -4.73 21.86 5.26
N ARG A 167 -5.03 23.10 4.82
CA ARG A 167 -6.38 23.53 4.52
C ARG A 167 -6.93 22.96 3.20
N ARG A 168 -6.10 22.52 2.30
CA ARG A 168 -6.50 21.96 0.98
C ARG A 168 -6.94 20.52 1.06
#